data_babaade0e70bb36a734fdda535233a96
#
_entry.id   babaade0e70bb36a734fdda535233a96
#
_cell.length_a   1.000
_cell.length_b   1.000
_cell.length_c   1.000
_cell.angle_alpha   90.00
_cell.angle_beta   90.00
_cell.angle_gamma   90.00
#
_symmetry.space_group_name_H-M   'P 1'
#
loop_
_entity.id
_entity.type
_entity.pdbx_description
1 polymer ?
#
loop_
_entity_poly.entity_id
_entity_poly.type
_entity_poly.pdbx_seq_one_letter_code
_entity_poly.pdbx_strand_id
1 'polypeptide(L)'
;MFSFLLKNILLIALISSSVFAQKTKVTPETALTSYIHNGDASYQWEVRDSSKIGSTTAYQLILTSQKWRQYTWRHQLTIFVPKEIKYQDAMLFISGGSNKNEQPNLVADERLWPILANISDKNKAIVSLIRQVPNQPLYGDKTEDELISYTLHQFKETKDYTWPLLFPMVKSAVRGMDAVQEFSQKRIKAKVGGFMISGFSKRGWTTWLSAAIDDPRVKAIGPMVIDMLNMPATLDYQFKTYGEYSIQIQDYVSLGIPQGKDTPDGKTLTALVDPFSYRAKLKVPKTLFIGTNDEYWTVDAIKHYYDQIPGKNMIHYVPNAGHDLAGGKQAFEALSGFFANTIQGREYPVCTWNAATTKAGAELKVQVATQDLVGATLWETTSMDKDFRNNLWLSSRVKLENLPQLKLTKEYPKKGYQAFYLDLQYKDASGGKYTISTRVFVTDTEKIL
;
A
#
# COMPACT_ATOMS: atom_id res chain seq x y z
N MET A 1 -68.31 46.00 38.82
CA MET A 1 -68.26 44.59 38.26
C MET A 1 -66.89 44.37 37.75
N PHE A 2 -66.12 43.64 38.53
CA PHE A 2 -64.68 43.41 38.32
C PHE A 2 -64.46 42.09 37.52
N SER A 3 -63.72 42.20 36.41
CA SER A 3 -63.24 41.05 35.61
C SER A 3 -61.81 40.73 36.03
N PHE A 4 -61.57 39.54 36.54
CA PHE A 4 -60.25 39.00 36.90
C PHE A 4 -59.61 38.32 35.66
N LEU A 5 -58.52 38.88 35.16
CA LEU A 5 -57.68 38.22 34.19
C LEU A 5 -56.61 37.32 34.93
N LEU A 6 -56.75 36.03 34.80
CA LEU A 6 -55.70 35.05 35.19
C LEU A 6 -54.61 35.01 34.10
N LYS A 7 -53.41 35.43 34.44
CA LYS A 7 -52.19 35.18 33.61
C LYS A 7 -51.62 33.82 33.95
N ASN A 8 -51.73 32.89 33.01
CA ASN A 8 -51.00 31.64 33.06
C ASN A 8 -49.55 31.87 32.59
N ILE A 9 -48.59 31.77 33.52
CA ILE A 9 -47.15 31.75 33.25
C ILE A 9 -46.80 30.28 33.00
N LEU A 10 -46.55 29.95 31.73
CA LEU A 10 -46.04 28.63 31.34
C LEU A 10 -44.48 28.63 31.55
N LEU A 11 -44.03 27.98 32.59
CA LEU A 11 -42.61 27.80 32.88
C LEU A 11 -42.08 26.65 31.98
N ILE A 12 -41.43 26.96 30.87
CA ILE A 12 -40.75 25.99 30.03
C ILE A 12 -39.39 25.70 30.67
N ALA A 13 -39.30 24.58 31.37
CA ALA A 13 -38.01 24.04 31.85
C ALA A 13 -37.24 23.47 30.64
N LEU A 14 -36.25 24.20 30.15
CA LEU A 14 -35.25 23.68 29.21
C LEU A 14 -34.36 22.65 29.94
N ILE A 15 -34.74 21.41 29.80
CA ILE A 15 -33.83 20.29 30.19
C ILE A 15 -32.75 20.21 29.13
N SER A 16 -31.61 20.83 29.36
CA SER A 16 -30.38 20.61 28.61
C SER A 16 -29.87 19.20 28.93
N SER A 17 -30.32 18.23 28.16
CA SER A 17 -29.71 16.89 28.15
C SER A 17 -28.29 17.01 27.58
N SER A 18 -27.31 17.18 28.45
CA SER A 18 -25.91 16.94 28.13
C SER A 18 -25.77 15.47 27.76
N VAL A 19 -25.79 15.18 26.45
CA VAL A 19 -25.38 13.88 25.92
C VAL A 19 -23.90 13.75 26.23
N PHE A 20 -23.56 13.14 27.36
CA PHE A 20 -22.22 12.62 27.58
C PHE A 20 -21.98 11.58 26.51
N ALA A 21 -21.27 11.94 25.44
CA ALA A 21 -20.74 10.99 24.48
C ALA A 21 -19.83 10.03 25.27
N GLN A 22 -20.36 8.85 25.54
CA GLN A 22 -19.61 7.79 26.18
C GLN A 22 -18.40 7.51 25.30
N LYS A 23 -17.18 7.83 25.76
CA LYS A 23 -15.95 7.52 25.03
C LYS A 23 -15.96 6.02 24.78
N THR A 24 -16.26 5.61 23.58
CA THR A 24 -16.19 4.20 23.17
C THR A 24 -14.80 3.68 23.50
N LYS A 25 -14.75 2.57 24.24
CA LYS A 25 -13.48 1.95 24.62
C LYS A 25 -12.72 1.59 23.33
N VAL A 26 -11.50 2.08 23.21
CA VAL A 26 -10.62 1.74 22.07
C VAL A 26 -10.26 0.27 22.17
N THR A 27 -10.47 -0.47 21.08
CA THR A 27 -10.09 -1.88 20.92
C THR A 27 -9.03 -2.00 19.82
N PRO A 28 -8.36 -3.14 19.67
CA PRO A 28 -7.41 -3.34 18.56
C PRO A 28 -8.01 -2.99 17.20
N GLU A 29 -9.26 -3.36 16.94
CA GLU A 29 -9.96 -3.18 15.66
C GLU A 29 -10.33 -1.71 15.40
N THR A 30 -10.51 -0.92 16.45
CA THR A 30 -10.89 0.50 16.37
C THR A 30 -9.71 1.45 16.56
N ALA A 31 -8.56 0.95 17.00
CA ALA A 31 -7.42 1.75 17.42
C ALA A 31 -6.88 2.67 16.29
N LEU A 32 -6.70 2.13 15.09
CA LEU A 32 -6.25 2.91 13.93
C LEU A 32 -7.21 4.05 13.62
N THR A 33 -8.51 3.77 13.45
CA THR A 33 -9.51 4.80 13.15
C THR A 33 -9.62 5.83 14.28
N SER A 34 -9.57 5.38 15.55
CA SER A 34 -9.57 6.27 16.72
C SER A 34 -8.35 7.18 16.73
N TYR A 35 -7.17 6.67 16.33
CA TYR A 35 -5.96 7.47 16.23
C TYR A 35 -6.06 8.54 15.12
N ILE A 36 -6.58 8.18 13.94
CA ILE A 36 -6.78 9.15 12.85
C ILE A 36 -7.64 10.33 13.30
N HIS A 37 -8.69 10.06 14.07
CA HIS A 37 -9.67 11.05 14.55
C HIS A 37 -9.42 11.51 16.00
N ASN A 38 -8.17 11.53 16.46
CA ASN A 38 -7.81 11.83 17.85
C ASN A 38 -7.94 13.32 18.26
N GLY A 39 -8.45 14.19 17.38
CA GLY A 39 -8.66 15.62 17.67
C GLY A 39 -7.41 16.49 17.61
N ASP A 40 -6.27 15.97 17.13
CA ASP A 40 -5.06 16.78 16.94
C ASP A 40 -5.30 17.91 15.92
N ALA A 41 -5.07 19.17 16.34
CA ALA A 41 -5.32 20.39 15.60
C ALA A 41 -4.03 21.02 15.01
N SER A 42 -2.91 20.32 15.00
CA SER A 42 -1.61 20.86 14.53
C SER A 42 -1.47 20.94 13.01
N TYR A 43 -2.44 20.40 12.28
CA TYR A 43 -2.43 20.36 10.81
C TYR A 43 -2.33 21.78 10.21
N GLN A 44 -1.31 21.95 9.36
CA GLN A 44 -1.14 23.16 8.54
C GLN A 44 -0.20 22.87 7.37
N TRP A 45 -0.25 23.70 6.35
CA TRP A 45 0.70 23.64 5.24
C TRP A 45 1.05 25.02 4.71
N GLU A 46 2.24 25.15 4.13
CA GLU A 46 2.71 26.36 3.45
C GLU A 46 3.47 26.00 2.18
N VAL A 47 3.33 26.84 1.15
CA VAL A 47 4.11 26.69 -0.09
C VAL A 47 5.48 27.27 0.14
N ARG A 48 6.54 26.54 -0.22
CA ARG A 48 7.92 26.96 -0.12
C ARG A 48 8.51 27.39 -1.46
N ASP A 49 8.24 26.60 -2.50
CA ASP A 49 8.84 26.81 -3.82
C ASP A 49 7.98 26.19 -4.92
N SER A 50 8.34 26.51 -6.17
CA SER A 50 7.83 25.83 -7.36
C SER A 50 8.87 25.81 -8.47
N SER A 51 8.92 24.70 -9.19
CA SER A 51 9.83 24.50 -10.32
C SER A 51 9.15 23.81 -11.48
N LYS A 52 9.76 23.87 -12.68
CA LYS A 52 9.29 23.15 -13.86
C LYS A 52 10.08 21.86 -14.03
N ILE A 53 9.33 20.79 -14.37
CA ILE A 53 9.88 19.51 -14.81
C ILE A 53 9.19 19.15 -16.11
N GLY A 54 9.83 19.44 -17.23
CA GLY A 54 9.19 19.38 -18.55
C GLY A 54 7.96 20.31 -18.60
N SER A 55 6.80 19.76 -18.97
CA SER A 55 5.51 20.48 -19.01
C SER A 55 4.82 20.62 -17.66
N THR A 56 5.25 19.85 -16.64
CA THR A 56 4.64 19.79 -15.32
C THR A 56 5.23 20.86 -14.40
N THR A 57 4.41 21.45 -13.52
CA THR A 57 4.86 22.32 -12.43
C THR A 57 4.87 21.52 -11.13
N ALA A 58 6.01 21.46 -10.46
CA ALA A 58 6.17 20.88 -9.14
C ALA A 58 6.09 21.99 -8.08
N TYR A 59 5.10 21.94 -7.20
CA TYR A 59 4.98 22.82 -6.04
C TYR A 59 5.47 22.10 -4.81
N GLN A 60 6.38 22.71 -4.07
CA GLN A 60 6.94 22.18 -2.82
C GLN A 60 6.26 22.85 -1.63
N LEU A 61 5.70 22.04 -0.74
CA LEU A 61 5.03 22.48 0.47
C LEU A 61 5.74 21.87 1.69
N ILE A 62 5.70 22.60 2.81
CA ILE A 62 5.89 22.02 4.14
C ILE A 62 4.51 21.71 4.69
N LEU A 63 4.29 20.45 5.00
CA LEU A 63 3.08 19.94 5.64
C LEU A 63 3.39 19.57 7.10
N THR A 64 2.75 20.21 8.07
CA THR A 64 2.63 19.69 9.43
C THR A 64 1.41 18.78 9.48
N SER A 65 1.62 17.48 9.64
CA SER A 65 0.54 16.50 9.61
C SER A 65 -0.12 16.31 10.97
N GLN A 66 0.67 16.33 12.05
CA GLN A 66 0.20 16.01 13.39
C GLN A 66 1.29 16.27 14.44
N LYS A 67 0.86 16.25 15.70
CA LYS A 67 1.73 16.02 16.84
C LYS A 67 1.57 14.58 17.32
N TRP A 68 2.65 13.81 17.35
CA TRP A 68 2.68 12.45 17.87
C TRP A 68 3.68 12.35 19.02
N ARG A 69 3.21 11.96 20.19
CA ARG A 69 4.03 12.05 21.41
C ARG A 69 4.58 13.48 21.61
N GLN A 70 5.86 13.63 21.87
CA GLN A 70 6.53 14.94 21.97
C GLN A 70 6.93 15.55 20.62
N TYR A 71 6.80 14.81 19.51
CA TYR A 71 7.32 15.21 18.20
C TYR A 71 6.25 15.85 17.33
N THR A 72 6.60 16.94 16.66
CA THR A 72 5.79 17.52 15.59
C THR A 72 6.21 16.95 14.25
N TRP A 73 5.30 16.27 13.58
CA TRP A 73 5.58 15.64 12.29
C TRP A 73 5.41 16.62 11.14
N ARG A 74 6.52 16.86 10.42
CA ARG A 74 6.57 17.73 9.25
C ARG A 74 7.13 16.98 8.06
N HIS A 75 6.56 17.27 6.90
CA HIS A 75 6.82 16.55 5.66
C HIS A 75 7.09 17.53 4.54
N GLN A 76 7.95 17.13 3.61
CA GLN A 76 7.97 17.70 2.28
C GLN A 76 6.82 17.07 1.49
N LEU A 77 5.87 17.88 1.04
CA LEU A 77 4.83 17.49 0.12
C LEU A 77 5.07 18.18 -1.22
N THR A 78 5.35 17.40 -2.26
CA THR A 78 5.52 17.90 -3.62
C THR A 78 4.27 17.58 -4.44
N ILE A 79 3.67 18.58 -5.08
CA ILE A 79 2.47 18.43 -5.91
C ILE A 79 2.85 18.70 -7.37
N PHE A 80 2.75 17.68 -8.20
CA PHE A 80 3.02 17.72 -9.64
C PHE A 80 1.73 18.05 -10.37
N VAL A 81 1.68 19.23 -10.98
CA VAL A 81 0.51 19.74 -11.69
C VAL A 81 0.82 19.74 -13.18
N PRO A 82 0.14 18.91 -13.99
CA PRO A 82 0.36 18.86 -15.43
C PRO A 82 -0.13 20.14 -16.10
N LYS A 83 0.33 20.41 -17.33
CA LYS A 83 -0.13 21.59 -18.11
C LYS A 83 -1.65 21.58 -18.31
N GLU A 84 -2.24 20.41 -18.49
CA GLU A 84 -3.69 20.20 -18.63
C GLU A 84 -4.17 19.22 -17.55
N ILE A 85 -5.13 19.61 -16.72
CA ILE A 85 -5.80 18.74 -15.77
C ILE A 85 -7.13 18.32 -16.38
N LYS A 86 -7.25 17.04 -16.72
CA LYS A 86 -8.46 16.45 -17.30
C LYS A 86 -9.29 15.67 -16.29
N TYR A 87 -8.64 15.03 -15.32
CA TYR A 87 -9.28 14.15 -14.34
C TYR A 87 -9.19 14.72 -12.94
N GLN A 88 -10.22 14.46 -12.13
CA GLN A 88 -10.34 15.01 -10.78
C GLN A 88 -9.68 14.15 -9.70
N ASP A 89 -9.45 12.86 -9.96
CA ASP A 89 -8.76 12.02 -8.98
C ASP A 89 -7.25 12.16 -9.15
N ALA A 90 -6.54 12.13 -8.02
CA ALA A 90 -5.10 12.33 -7.94
C ALA A 90 -4.37 11.05 -7.49
N MET A 91 -3.04 11.05 -7.56
CA MET A 91 -2.20 10.06 -6.91
C MET A 91 -1.50 10.69 -5.72
N LEU A 92 -1.42 9.96 -4.60
CA LEU A 92 -0.53 10.23 -3.48
C LEU A 92 0.51 9.12 -3.37
N PHE A 93 1.77 9.44 -3.64
CA PHE A 93 2.89 8.53 -3.45
C PHE A 93 3.56 8.81 -2.12
N ILE A 94 3.71 7.78 -1.28
CA ILE A 94 4.29 7.88 0.05
C ILE A 94 5.75 7.44 0.00
N SER A 95 6.67 8.27 0.50
CA SER A 95 8.10 7.99 0.50
C SER A 95 8.77 8.28 1.84
N GLY A 96 9.96 7.74 2.00
CA GLY A 96 10.83 8.00 3.14
C GLY A 96 11.50 9.37 3.08
N GLY A 97 12.46 9.52 3.94
CA GLY A 97 13.26 10.74 4.10
C GLY A 97 13.65 10.92 5.55
N SER A 98 14.38 11.98 5.83
CA SER A 98 14.84 12.31 7.17
C SER A 98 14.51 13.73 7.56
N ASN A 99 14.47 13.98 8.85
CA ASN A 99 14.31 15.29 9.46
C ASN A 99 15.58 15.68 10.22
N LYS A 100 15.80 16.98 10.36
CA LYS A 100 16.79 17.55 11.27
C LYS A 100 16.12 18.63 12.09
N ASN A 101 16.20 18.54 13.42
CA ASN A 101 15.54 19.49 14.34
C ASN A 101 14.03 19.65 14.01
N GLU A 102 13.34 18.53 13.83
CA GLU A 102 11.91 18.46 13.43
C GLU A 102 11.56 19.16 12.11
N GLN A 103 12.54 19.54 11.30
CA GLN A 103 12.32 20.09 9.97
C GLN A 103 12.69 19.04 8.91
N PRO A 104 11.87 18.88 7.87
CA PRO A 104 12.17 17.93 6.80
C PRO A 104 13.41 18.37 6.03
N ASN A 105 14.30 17.42 5.77
CA ASN A 105 15.39 17.62 4.81
C ASN A 105 14.77 17.69 3.41
N LEU A 106 14.67 18.93 2.89
CA LEU A 106 14.08 19.16 1.58
C LEU A 106 15.04 18.74 0.48
N VAL A 107 14.54 17.94 -0.45
CA VAL A 107 15.32 17.49 -1.60
C VAL A 107 14.46 17.55 -2.88
N ALA A 108 15.06 17.93 -3.99
CA ALA A 108 14.55 17.59 -5.31
C ALA A 108 15.00 16.16 -5.60
N ASP A 109 14.10 15.20 -5.47
CA ASP A 109 14.42 13.78 -5.67
C ASP A 109 14.67 13.51 -7.16
N GLU A 110 15.93 13.39 -7.55
CA GLU A 110 16.34 13.24 -8.94
C GLU A 110 15.78 11.97 -9.61
N ARG A 111 15.42 10.98 -8.82
CA ARG A 111 14.80 9.73 -9.33
C ARG A 111 13.28 9.82 -9.39
N LEU A 112 12.63 10.15 -8.27
CA LEU A 112 11.16 10.10 -8.17
C LEU A 112 10.48 11.29 -8.86
N TRP A 113 11.06 12.47 -8.81
CA TRP A 113 10.43 13.65 -9.38
C TRP A 113 10.18 13.53 -10.89
N PRO A 114 11.16 13.16 -11.75
CA PRO A 114 10.91 12.97 -13.17
C PRO A 114 9.86 11.89 -13.45
N ILE A 115 9.87 10.80 -12.70
CA ILE A 115 8.92 9.69 -12.85
C ILE A 115 7.49 10.17 -12.54
N LEU A 116 7.29 10.81 -11.38
CA LEU A 116 5.97 11.25 -10.94
C LEU A 116 5.43 12.42 -11.76
N ALA A 117 6.30 13.34 -12.20
CA ALA A 117 5.95 14.40 -13.15
C ALA A 117 5.50 13.81 -14.50
N ASN A 118 6.19 12.80 -15.00
CA ASN A 118 5.80 12.09 -16.22
C ASN A 118 4.46 11.36 -16.07
N ILE A 119 4.22 10.70 -14.93
CA ILE A 119 2.92 10.07 -14.64
C ILE A 119 1.80 11.13 -14.61
N SER A 120 2.07 12.29 -14.00
CA SER A 120 1.13 13.42 -13.96
C SER A 120 0.78 13.94 -15.36
N ASP A 121 1.80 14.21 -16.16
CA ASP A 121 1.63 14.76 -17.52
C ASP A 121 0.93 13.76 -18.46
N LYS A 122 1.39 12.51 -18.47
CA LYS A 122 0.83 11.42 -19.28
C LYS A 122 -0.64 11.17 -18.95
N ASN A 123 -1.01 11.20 -17.68
CA ASN A 123 -2.38 10.91 -17.21
C ASN A 123 -3.25 12.17 -17.11
N LYS A 124 -2.70 13.37 -17.32
CA LYS A 124 -3.43 14.64 -17.21
C LYS A 124 -4.17 14.76 -15.87
N ALA A 125 -3.50 14.36 -14.80
CA ALA A 125 -4.02 14.34 -13.45
C ALA A 125 -2.95 14.75 -12.44
N ILE A 126 -3.37 15.29 -11.30
CA ILE A 126 -2.46 15.68 -10.23
C ILE A 126 -1.81 14.43 -9.63
N VAL A 127 -0.50 14.48 -9.43
CA VAL A 127 0.27 13.47 -8.68
C VAL A 127 0.98 14.18 -7.55
N SER A 128 1.07 13.56 -6.40
CA SER A 128 1.74 14.14 -5.23
C SER A 128 2.68 13.14 -4.58
N LEU A 129 3.74 13.65 -3.97
CA LEU A 129 4.76 12.91 -3.24
C LEU A 129 4.86 13.47 -1.83
N ILE A 130 4.49 12.68 -0.83
CA ILE A 130 4.77 12.99 0.58
C ILE A 130 6.01 12.24 1.04
N ARG A 131 6.95 12.97 1.62
CA ARG A 131 8.20 12.41 2.16
C ARG A 131 8.23 12.43 3.69
N GLN A 132 9.30 11.87 4.27
CA GLN A 132 9.49 11.72 5.72
C GLN A 132 8.34 10.93 6.39
N VAL A 133 7.92 9.85 5.76
CA VAL A 133 6.95 8.89 6.33
C VAL A 133 7.67 7.55 6.55
N PRO A 134 8.06 7.22 7.83
CA PRO A 134 7.84 7.97 9.05
C PRO A 134 8.67 9.25 9.15
N ASN A 135 8.30 10.10 10.11
CA ASN A 135 9.02 11.29 10.49
C ASN A 135 10.20 10.88 11.41
N GLN A 136 11.42 10.85 10.86
CA GLN A 136 12.59 10.22 11.46
C GLN A 136 13.87 11.05 11.24
N PRO A 137 14.96 10.85 12.06
CA PRO A 137 15.12 9.88 13.14
C PRO A 137 14.37 10.28 14.42
N LEU A 138 14.04 9.31 15.28
CA LEU A 138 13.39 9.50 16.59
C LEU A 138 13.99 8.55 17.64
N TYR A 139 13.80 8.82 18.92
CA TYR A 139 14.17 7.95 20.04
C TYR A 139 15.62 7.43 20.00
N GLY A 140 16.60 8.35 19.93
CA GLY A 140 18.02 8.01 19.88
C GLY A 140 18.47 7.58 18.47
N ASP A 141 18.07 8.37 17.50
CA ASP A 141 18.44 8.23 16.08
C ASP A 141 17.88 7.01 15.34
N LYS A 142 16.86 6.35 15.91
CA LYS A 142 16.19 5.21 15.25
C LYS A 142 15.47 5.64 13.98
N THR A 143 15.61 4.80 12.95
CA THR A 143 15.00 5.00 11.64
C THR A 143 14.37 3.71 11.13
N GLU A 144 13.52 3.83 10.12
CA GLU A 144 13.00 2.72 9.31
C GLU A 144 12.45 1.55 10.15
N ASP A 145 12.88 0.32 9.91
CA ASP A 145 12.38 -0.89 10.59
C ASP A 145 12.75 -0.90 12.08
N GLU A 146 13.93 -0.37 12.45
CA GLU A 146 14.32 -0.22 13.84
C GLU A 146 13.34 0.68 14.61
N LEU A 147 12.90 1.79 13.99
CA LEU A 147 11.94 2.68 14.63
C LEU A 147 10.55 2.04 14.74
N ILE A 148 10.09 1.35 13.70
CA ILE A 148 8.80 0.65 13.74
C ILE A 148 8.83 -0.44 14.81
N SER A 149 9.82 -1.34 14.78
CA SER A 149 9.95 -2.45 15.75
C SER A 149 10.04 -1.94 17.19
N TYR A 150 10.79 -0.86 17.43
CA TYR A 150 10.84 -0.19 18.73
C TYR A 150 9.44 0.25 19.18
N THR A 151 8.65 0.89 18.32
CA THR A 151 7.31 1.36 18.71
C THR A 151 6.31 0.22 18.95
N LEU A 152 6.46 -0.89 18.22
CA LEU A 152 5.68 -2.10 18.46
C LEU A 152 6.06 -2.75 19.80
N HIS A 153 7.34 -2.74 20.15
CA HIS A 153 7.81 -3.18 21.48
C HIS A 153 7.26 -2.27 22.60
N GLN A 154 7.30 -0.94 22.44
CA GLN A 154 6.71 -0.01 23.39
C GLN A 154 5.21 -0.23 23.60
N PHE A 155 4.47 -0.59 22.56
CA PHE A 155 3.07 -1.02 22.71
C PHE A 155 2.96 -2.28 23.57
N LYS A 156 3.82 -3.29 23.39
CA LYS A 156 3.81 -4.52 24.24
C LYS A 156 4.04 -4.21 25.71
N GLU A 157 4.91 -3.24 26.02
CA GLU A 157 5.19 -2.84 27.40
C GLU A 157 4.07 -2.01 28.03
N THR A 158 3.53 -1.04 27.29
CA THR A 158 2.61 -0.02 27.84
C THR A 158 1.13 -0.30 27.63
N LYS A 159 0.79 -1.15 26.65
CA LYS A 159 -0.57 -1.39 26.14
C LYS A 159 -1.27 -0.13 25.59
N ASP A 160 -0.51 0.93 25.32
CA ASP A 160 -1.02 2.16 24.75
C ASP A 160 -1.13 2.05 23.22
N TYR A 161 -2.36 1.99 22.72
CA TYR A 161 -2.71 1.84 21.30
C TYR A 161 -2.22 3.00 20.40
N THR A 162 -1.67 4.07 20.97
CA THR A 162 -1.12 5.18 20.19
C THR A 162 0.37 5.02 19.85
N TRP A 163 1.02 3.94 20.32
CA TRP A 163 2.42 3.66 20.05
C TRP A 163 2.71 3.20 18.62
N PRO A 164 1.94 2.27 17.99
CA PRO A 164 2.32 1.74 16.70
C PRO A 164 2.59 2.86 15.67
N LEU A 165 3.84 2.96 15.20
CA LEU A 165 4.30 4.03 14.30
C LEU A 165 3.52 4.08 12.99
N LEU A 166 2.95 2.97 12.56
CA LEU A 166 2.13 2.89 11.35
C LEU A 166 0.89 3.78 11.44
N PHE A 167 0.36 4.05 12.64
CA PHE A 167 -0.81 4.91 12.80
C PHE A 167 -0.52 6.37 12.46
N PRO A 168 0.53 7.02 13.02
CA PRO A 168 0.92 8.35 12.55
C PRO A 168 1.39 8.37 11.08
N MET A 169 1.95 7.27 10.55
CA MET A 169 2.27 7.18 9.12
C MET A 169 1.00 7.24 8.26
N VAL A 170 -0.06 6.51 8.61
CA VAL A 170 -1.37 6.59 7.93
C VAL A 170 -1.97 7.99 8.07
N LYS A 171 -1.92 8.59 9.26
CA LYS A 171 -2.42 9.96 9.46
C LYS A 171 -1.68 10.98 8.61
N SER A 172 -0.38 10.79 8.38
CA SER A 172 0.39 11.64 7.47
C SER A 172 -0.13 11.54 6.02
N ALA A 173 -0.49 10.35 5.56
CA ALA A 173 -1.11 10.18 4.24
C ALA A 173 -2.50 10.87 4.16
N VAL A 174 -3.33 10.74 5.20
CA VAL A 174 -4.64 11.44 5.28
C VAL A 174 -4.44 12.96 5.21
N ARG A 175 -3.51 13.51 5.99
CA ARG A 175 -3.19 14.95 5.98
C ARG A 175 -2.53 15.40 4.68
N GLY A 176 -1.79 14.51 4.02
CA GLY A 176 -1.31 14.71 2.65
C GLY A 176 -2.46 14.90 1.67
N MET A 177 -3.49 14.04 1.73
CA MET A 177 -4.70 14.19 0.90
C MET A 177 -5.43 15.52 1.19
N ASP A 178 -5.60 15.89 2.47
CA ASP A 178 -6.21 17.17 2.87
C ASP A 178 -5.45 18.33 2.22
N ALA A 179 -4.12 18.38 2.35
CA ALA A 179 -3.27 19.45 1.83
C ALA A 179 -3.32 19.53 0.29
N VAL A 180 -3.32 18.39 -0.42
CA VAL A 180 -3.44 18.35 -1.88
C VAL A 180 -4.80 18.92 -2.32
N GLN A 181 -5.89 18.53 -1.68
CA GLN A 181 -7.23 19.06 -2.00
C GLN A 181 -7.33 20.57 -1.75
N GLU A 182 -6.86 21.03 -0.58
CA GLU A 182 -6.91 22.46 -0.24
C GLU A 182 -6.00 23.30 -1.14
N PHE A 183 -4.76 22.85 -1.41
CA PHE A 183 -3.85 23.51 -2.32
C PHE A 183 -4.45 23.62 -3.72
N SER A 184 -4.96 22.51 -4.25
CA SER A 184 -5.55 22.47 -5.59
C SER A 184 -6.71 23.43 -5.73
N GLN A 185 -7.60 23.48 -4.74
CA GLN A 185 -8.73 24.41 -4.74
C GLN A 185 -8.29 25.88 -4.58
N LYS A 186 -7.36 26.16 -3.65
CA LYS A 186 -6.97 27.54 -3.30
C LYS A 186 -6.04 28.15 -4.34
N ARG A 187 -5.07 27.39 -4.88
CA ARG A 187 -3.96 27.91 -5.70
C ARG A 187 -4.14 27.71 -7.20
N ILE A 188 -4.69 26.58 -7.64
CA ILE A 188 -4.79 26.25 -9.06
C ILE A 188 -6.24 26.12 -9.54
N LYS A 189 -7.22 26.35 -8.65
CA LYS A 189 -8.66 26.30 -8.95
C LYS A 189 -9.12 24.97 -9.53
N ALA A 190 -8.44 23.88 -9.16
CA ALA A 190 -8.78 22.52 -9.55
C ALA A 190 -9.41 21.76 -8.37
N LYS A 191 -10.42 20.94 -8.65
CA LYS A 191 -11.03 20.05 -7.66
C LYS A 191 -10.33 18.71 -7.68
N VAL A 192 -9.95 18.18 -6.51
CA VAL A 192 -9.47 16.81 -6.32
C VAL A 192 -10.54 16.03 -5.57
N GLY A 193 -11.10 14.98 -6.22
CA GLY A 193 -12.23 14.19 -5.70
C GLY A 193 -11.78 12.99 -4.89
N GLY A 194 -10.73 12.29 -5.33
CA GLY A 194 -10.22 11.08 -4.69
C GLY A 194 -8.75 10.84 -4.97
N PHE A 195 -8.23 9.74 -4.40
CA PHE A 195 -6.82 9.42 -4.48
C PHE A 195 -6.58 7.94 -4.75
N MET A 196 -5.63 7.65 -5.63
CA MET A 196 -4.90 6.40 -5.61
C MET A 196 -3.66 6.59 -4.72
N ILE A 197 -3.45 5.70 -3.74
CA ILE A 197 -2.32 5.77 -2.82
C ILE A 197 -1.32 4.66 -3.16
N SER A 198 -0.03 4.97 -3.11
CA SER A 198 1.05 4.00 -3.34
C SER A 198 2.29 4.33 -2.51
N GLY A 199 3.18 3.36 -2.34
CA GLY A 199 4.45 3.53 -1.66
C GLY A 199 5.20 2.21 -1.50
N PHE A 200 6.52 2.29 -1.28
CA PHE A 200 7.39 1.13 -1.14
C PHE A 200 7.52 0.64 0.31
N SER A 201 7.64 -0.66 0.51
CA SER A 201 8.03 -1.29 1.77
C SER A 201 7.12 -0.84 2.92
N LYS A 202 7.63 -0.29 4.00
CA LYS A 202 6.82 0.25 5.11
C LYS A 202 5.83 1.35 4.68
N ARG A 203 6.05 2.01 3.54
CA ARG A 203 5.09 2.94 2.92
C ARG A 203 4.03 2.18 2.11
N GLY A 204 4.36 1.01 1.59
CA GLY A 204 3.40 0.02 1.08
C GLY A 204 2.51 -0.51 2.21
N TRP A 205 3.07 -0.76 3.38
CA TRP A 205 2.30 -1.10 4.59
C TRP A 205 1.35 0.03 5.00
N THR A 206 1.85 1.29 5.00
CA THR A 206 1.02 2.48 5.20
C THR A 206 -0.09 2.58 4.14
N THR A 207 0.23 2.26 2.89
CA THR A 207 -0.74 2.25 1.77
C THR A 207 -1.87 1.26 2.02
N TRP A 208 -1.58 0.04 2.45
CA TRP A 208 -2.58 -0.94 2.85
C TRP A 208 -3.50 -0.44 3.97
N LEU A 209 -2.90 0.07 5.06
CA LEU A 209 -3.65 0.56 6.21
C LEU A 209 -4.44 1.83 5.89
N SER A 210 -4.00 2.64 4.92
CA SER A 210 -4.78 3.80 4.44
C SER A 210 -6.09 3.41 3.76
N ALA A 211 -6.19 2.20 3.19
CA ALA A 211 -7.44 1.68 2.66
C ALA A 211 -8.36 1.09 3.75
N ALA A 212 -7.83 0.86 4.96
CA ALA A 212 -8.55 0.25 6.08
C ALA A 212 -9.31 1.25 6.97
N ILE A 213 -9.13 2.58 6.74
CA ILE A 213 -9.74 3.62 7.57
C ILE A 213 -11.12 4.10 7.09
N ASP A 214 -11.66 3.49 6.05
CA ASP A 214 -12.96 3.84 5.44
C ASP A 214 -13.04 5.31 4.94
N ASP A 215 -11.91 5.92 4.56
CA ASP A 215 -11.91 7.26 3.94
C ASP A 215 -12.42 7.16 2.49
N PRO A 216 -13.55 7.79 2.16
CA PRO A 216 -14.18 7.67 0.84
C PRO A 216 -13.35 8.28 -0.30
N ARG A 217 -12.33 9.06 0.03
CA ARG A 217 -11.38 9.62 -0.94
C ARG A 217 -10.39 8.58 -1.46
N VAL A 218 -10.13 7.49 -0.73
CA VAL A 218 -9.26 6.41 -1.21
C VAL A 218 -10.02 5.60 -2.27
N LYS A 219 -9.63 5.75 -3.53
CA LYS A 219 -10.28 5.11 -4.69
C LYS A 219 -9.59 3.82 -5.12
N ALA A 220 -8.27 3.74 -4.95
CA ALA A 220 -7.46 2.57 -5.26
C ALA A 220 -6.16 2.61 -4.48
N ILE A 221 -5.47 1.46 -4.37
CA ILE A 221 -4.15 1.40 -3.75
C ILE A 221 -3.16 0.58 -4.58
N GLY A 222 -1.89 0.99 -4.56
CA GLY A 222 -0.77 0.29 -5.19
C GLY A 222 0.36 0.01 -4.18
N PRO A 223 0.17 -0.91 -3.20
CA PRO A 223 1.24 -1.23 -2.25
C PRO A 223 2.40 -1.95 -2.95
N MET A 224 3.63 -1.52 -2.68
CA MET A 224 4.83 -2.07 -3.30
C MET A 224 5.72 -2.78 -2.27
N VAL A 225 6.19 -3.95 -2.62
CA VAL A 225 7.16 -4.80 -1.88
C VAL A 225 6.80 -5.00 -0.40
N ILE A 226 5.55 -5.32 -0.16
CA ILE A 226 5.02 -5.64 1.17
C ILE A 226 4.11 -6.87 1.07
N ASP A 227 4.72 -8.05 0.95
CA ASP A 227 4.07 -9.34 0.73
C ASP A 227 4.03 -10.16 2.03
N MET A 228 3.47 -9.56 3.10
CA MET A 228 3.50 -10.12 4.45
C MET A 228 2.12 -10.22 5.11
N LEU A 229 1.04 -9.92 4.41
CA LEU A 229 -0.31 -9.97 4.99
C LEU A 229 -0.65 -11.36 5.50
N ASN A 230 -1.56 -11.46 6.49
CA ASN A 230 -1.75 -12.65 7.29
C ASN A 230 -0.43 -13.03 7.98
N MET A 231 0.14 -12.05 8.67
CA MET A 231 1.49 -12.10 9.26
C MET A 231 1.80 -13.41 9.98
N PRO A 232 0.94 -13.98 10.84
CA PRO A 232 1.25 -15.23 11.50
C PRO A 232 1.54 -16.38 10.51
N ALA A 233 0.69 -16.55 9.49
CA ALA A 233 0.85 -17.61 8.49
C ALA A 233 2.08 -17.37 7.58
N THR A 234 2.29 -16.13 7.18
CA THR A 234 3.43 -15.75 6.31
C THR A 234 4.76 -15.92 7.04
N LEU A 235 4.85 -15.53 8.31
CA LEU A 235 6.06 -15.71 9.13
C LEU A 235 6.36 -17.19 9.40
N ASP A 236 5.34 -18.01 9.70
CA ASP A 236 5.52 -19.46 9.86
C ASP A 236 5.99 -20.11 8.56
N TYR A 237 5.42 -19.67 7.43
CA TYR A 237 5.82 -20.18 6.12
C TYR A 237 7.25 -19.76 5.77
N GLN A 238 7.65 -18.53 6.06
CA GLN A 238 9.03 -18.05 5.87
C GLN A 238 10.02 -18.89 6.68
N PHE A 239 9.75 -19.05 7.99
CA PHE A 239 10.62 -19.86 8.88
C PHE A 239 10.73 -21.31 8.41
N LYS A 240 9.60 -21.91 8.02
CA LYS A 240 9.58 -23.28 7.47
C LYS A 240 10.34 -23.41 6.15
N THR A 241 10.33 -22.38 5.32
CA THR A 241 10.94 -22.37 3.98
C THR A 241 12.44 -22.14 4.05
N TYR A 242 12.89 -21.19 4.88
CA TYR A 242 14.29 -20.78 4.96
C TYR A 242 15.05 -21.42 6.13
N GLY A 243 14.36 -22.06 7.08
CA GLY A 243 14.94 -22.53 8.34
C GLY A 243 15.17 -21.44 9.38
N GLU A 244 14.99 -20.17 8.98
CA GLU A 244 15.16 -18.99 9.81
C GLU A 244 14.27 -17.85 9.29
N TYR A 245 14.14 -16.78 10.06
CA TYR A 245 13.56 -15.55 9.54
C TYR A 245 14.56 -14.80 8.64
N SER A 246 14.05 -14.10 7.65
CA SER A 246 14.91 -13.26 6.81
C SER A 246 15.73 -12.29 7.65
N ILE A 247 16.99 -12.12 7.32
CA ILE A 247 17.88 -11.12 7.95
C ILE A 247 17.31 -9.70 7.82
N GLN A 248 16.50 -9.45 6.80
CA GLN A 248 15.90 -8.13 6.55
C GLN A 248 14.85 -7.73 7.60
N ILE A 249 14.33 -8.69 8.37
CA ILE A 249 13.40 -8.40 9.49
C ILE A 249 14.07 -8.57 10.87
N GLN A 250 15.40 -8.50 10.92
CA GLN A 250 16.15 -8.72 12.16
C GLN A 250 15.81 -7.71 13.26
N ASP A 251 15.43 -6.48 12.93
CA ASP A 251 14.98 -5.47 13.89
C ASP A 251 13.75 -5.92 14.69
N TYR A 252 12.85 -6.67 14.04
CA TYR A 252 11.67 -7.26 14.68
C TYR A 252 12.01 -8.55 15.44
N VAL A 253 12.90 -9.38 14.86
CA VAL A 253 13.33 -10.67 15.43
C VAL A 253 14.07 -10.46 16.76
N SER A 254 14.97 -9.47 16.81
CA SER A 254 15.74 -9.14 18.03
C SER A 254 14.87 -8.69 19.21
N LEU A 255 13.68 -8.14 18.95
CA LEU A 255 12.69 -7.75 19.93
C LEU A 255 11.63 -8.84 20.21
N GLY A 256 11.82 -10.04 19.67
CA GLY A 256 10.94 -11.19 19.88
C GLY A 256 9.52 -11.00 19.32
N ILE A 257 9.34 -10.13 18.30
CA ILE A 257 8.02 -9.85 17.72
C ILE A 257 7.49 -11.04 16.94
N PRO A 258 8.22 -11.62 15.95
CA PRO A 258 7.77 -12.81 15.23
C PRO A 258 7.62 -14.03 16.14
N GLN A 259 8.53 -14.24 17.08
CA GLN A 259 8.51 -15.37 18.02
C GLN A 259 7.31 -15.31 18.97
N GLY A 260 6.92 -14.11 19.34
CA GLY A 260 5.79 -13.86 20.25
C GLY A 260 4.42 -13.76 19.59
N LYS A 261 4.29 -14.00 18.27
CA LYS A 261 3.06 -13.77 17.48
C LYS A 261 1.81 -14.49 18.02
N ASP A 262 1.98 -15.65 18.64
CA ASP A 262 0.88 -16.47 19.15
C ASP A 262 0.48 -16.14 20.58
N THR A 263 1.27 -15.30 21.30
CA THR A 263 0.93 -14.79 22.62
C THR A 263 -0.26 -13.83 22.55
N PRO A 264 -0.97 -13.57 23.68
CA PRO A 264 -2.05 -12.57 23.71
C PRO A 264 -1.61 -11.20 23.17
N ASP A 265 -0.42 -10.74 23.54
CA ASP A 265 0.14 -9.47 23.06
C ASP A 265 0.48 -9.51 21.58
N GLY A 266 1.06 -10.60 21.08
CA GLY A 266 1.34 -10.78 19.67
C GLY A 266 0.08 -10.81 18.81
N LYS A 267 -0.98 -11.49 19.26
CA LYS A 267 -2.29 -11.48 18.60
C LYS A 267 -2.88 -10.08 18.57
N THR A 268 -2.79 -9.34 19.68
CA THR A 268 -3.24 -7.94 19.75
C THR A 268 -2.43 -7.08 18.78
N LEU A 269 -1.11 -7.24 18.75
CA LEU A 269 -0.24 -6.50 17.85
C LEU A 269 -0.58 -6.79 16.37
N THR A 270 -0.78 -8.06 16.02
CA THR A 270 -1.25 -8.47 14.69
C THR A 270 -2.58 -7.80 14.34
N ALA A 271 -3.54 -7.77 15.26
CA ALA A 271 -4.82 -7.10 15.04
C ALA A 271 -4.69 -5.59 14.78
N LEU A 272 -3.65 -4.94 15.35
CA LEU A 272 -3.37 -3.52 15.18
C LEU A 272 -2.70 -3.19 13.83
N VAL A 273 -1.74 -4.00 13.41
CA VAL A 273 -0.82 -3.58 12.34
C VAL A 273 -0.87 -4.44 11.07
N ASP A 274 -1.38 -5.67 11.15
CA ASP A 274 -1.55 -6.51 9.96
C ASP A 274 -2.74 -6.01 9.12
N PRO A 275 -2.53 -5.57 7.87
CA PRO A 275 -3.63 -5.17 7.01
C PRO A 275 -4.68 -6.27 6.82
N PHE A 276 -4.28 -7.55 6.93
CA PHE A 276 -5.20 -8.68 6.84
C PHE A 276 -6.26 -8.69 7.95
N SER A 277 -5.94 -8.15 9.12
CA SER A 277 -6.91 -7.97 10.21
C SER A 277 -8.07 -7.04 9.82
N TYR A 278 -7.82 -6.13 8.89
CA TYR A 278 -8.78 -5.18 8.35
C TYR A 278 -9.36 -5.60 6.99
N ARG A 279 -9.14 -6.85 6.53
CA ARG A 279 -9.44 -7.27 5.16
C ARG A 279 -10.87 -6.99 4.69
N ALA A 280 -11.86 -7.06 5.58
CA ALA A 280 -13.26 -6.74 5.24
C ALA A 280 -13.46 -5.30 4.74
N LYS A 281 -12.54 -4.38 5.09
CA LYS A 281 -12.52 -2.97 4.66
C LYS A 281 -11.72 -2.74 3.38
N LEU A 282 -10.83 -3.66 3.01
CA LEU A 282 -9.96 -3.54 1.84
C LEU A 282 -10.70 -3.80 0.52
N LYS A 283 -11.79 -3.07 0.27
CA LYS A 283 -12.69 -3.27 -0.88
C LYS A 283 -12.26 -2.53 -2.14
N VAL A 284 -11.44 -1.47 -2.00
CA VAL A 284 -10.98 -0.68 -3.15
C VAL A 284 -10.13 -1.50 -4.11
N PRO A 285 -10.11 -1.19 -5.40
CA PRO A 285 -9.22 -1.83 -6.37
C PRO A 285 -7.76 -1.69 -5.95
N LYS A 286 -6.96 -2.74 -6.18
CA LYS A 286 -5.55 -2.73 -5.81
C LYS A 286 -4.68 -3.50 -6.78
N THR A 287 -3.46 -2.99 -6.98
CA THR A 287 -2.37 -3.70 -7.67
C THR A 287 -1.21 -3.87 -6.70
N LEU A 288 -0.81 -5.12 -6.47
CA LEU A 288 0.30 -5.48 -5.60
C LEU A 288 1.57 -5.59 -6.46
N PHE A 289 2.61 -4.86 -6.08
CA PHE A 289 3.89 -4.87 -6.79
C PHE A 289 4.91 -5.66 -5.99
N ILE A 290 5.49 -6.71 -6.57
CA ILE A 290 6.34 -7.68 -5.87
C ILE A 290 7.57 -7.98 -6.74
N GLY A 291 8.76 -8.00 -6.13
CA GLY A 291 9.97 -8.50 -6.76
C GLY A 291 10.04 -10.04 -6.67
N THR A 292 10.44 -10.73 -7.75
CA THR A 292 10.54 -12.19 -7.70
C THR A 292 11.70 -12.68 -6.83
N ASN A 293 12.64 -11.79 -6.50
CA ASN A 293 13.84 -12.07 -5.70
C ASN A 293 13.88 -11.22 -4.43
N ASP A 294 12.69 -10.77 -3.94
CA ASP A 294 12.60 -9.96 -2.73
C ASP A 294 13.21 -10.69 -1.54
N GLU A 295 14.16 -10.05 -0.87
CA GLU A 295 14.92 -10.62 0.23
C GLU A 295 14.12 -10.75 1.52
N TYR A 296 12.99 -10.00 1.61
CA TYR A 296 12.14 -9.98 2.81
C TYR A 296 11.18 -11.16 2.88
N TRP A 297 10.65 -11.63 1.73
CA TRP A 297 9.50 -12.54 1.70
C TRP A 297 9.75 -13.79 0.85
N THR A 298 9.04 -14.87 1.14
CA THR A 298 9.00 -16.02 0.23
C THR A 298 8.28 -15.64 -1.05
N VAL A 299 8.75 -16.11 -2.19
CA VAL A 299 8.27 -15.70 -3.53
C VAL A 299 6.76 -15.95 -3.76
N ASP A 300 6.20 -16.88 -3.03
CA ASP A 300 4.79 -17.28 -3.09
C ASP A 300 4.00 -16.94 -1.80
N ALA A 301 4.51 -16.00 -0.99
CA ALA A 301 3.85 -15.58 0.27
C ALA A 301 2.40 -15.13 0.06
N ILE A 302 2.13 -14.49 -1.06
CA ILE A 302 0.81 -13.98 -1.47
C ILE A 302 -0.31 -15.04 -1.41
N LYS A 303 0.01 -16.33 -1.54
CA LYS A 303 -0.97 -17.43 -1.44
C LYS A 303 -1.69 -17.51 -0.08
N HIS A 304 -1.09 -16.93 0.97
CA HIS A 304 -1.64 -16.97 2.33
C HIS A 304 -2.75 -15.93 2.57
N TYR A 305 -2.97 -14.99 1.62
CA TYR A 305 -3.92 -13.92 1.85
C TYR A 305 -4.71 -13.45 0.61
N TYR A 306 -4.19 -13.60 -0.61
CA TYR A 306 -4.72 -12.96 -1.81
C TYR A 306 -6.20 -13.27 -2.06
N ASP A 307 -6.58 -14.54 -2.00
CA ASP A 307 -7.96 -14.99 -2.28
C ASP A 307 -8.97 -14.58 -1.20
N GLN A 308 -8.48 -14.06 -0.06
CA GLN A 308 -9.31 -13.66 1.08
C GLN A 308 -9.50 -12.12 1.14
N ILE A 309 -8.86 -11.37 0.25
CA ILE A 309 -9.00 -9.92 0.21
C ILE A 309 -10.07 -9.54 -0.81
N PRO A 310 -11.12 -8.81 -0.37
CA PRO A 310 -12.22 -8.44 -1.26
C PRO A 310 -11.80 -7.36 -2.28
N GLY A 311 -12.64 -7.19 -3.30
CA GLY A 311 -12.49 -6.16 -4.32
C GLY A 311 -11.77 -6.68 -5.58
N LYS A 312 -11.30 -5.75 -6.41
CA LYS A 312 -10.53 -6.06 -7.62
C LYS A 312 -9.05 -6.09 -7.27
N ASN A 313 -8.48 -7.28 -7.26
CA ASN A 313 -7.07 -7.52 -6.92
C ASN A 313 -6.29 -7.87 -8.18
N MET A 314 -5.16 -7.22 -8.38
CA MET A 314 -4.20 -7.50 -9.44
C MET A 314 -2.81 -7.65 -8.84
N ILE A 315 -1.96 -8.38 -9.52
CA ILE A 315 -0.57 -8.57 -9.14
C ILE A 315 0.30 -8.05 -10.28
N HIS A 316 1.42 -7.46 -9.95
CA HIS A 316 2.50 -7.14 -10.88
C HIS A 316 3.81 -7.62 -10.29
N TYR A 317 4.35 -8.72 -10.83
CA TYR A 317 5.70 -9.14 -10.49
C TYR A 317 6.72 -8.41 -11.36
N VAL A 318 7.84 -8.00 -10.74
CA VAL A 318 9.03 -7.55 -11.44
C VAL A 318 10.04 -8.70 -11.44
N PRO A 319 10.29 -9.35 -12.57
CA PRO A 319 11.18 -10.50 -12.63
C PRO A 319 12.64 -10.11 -12.38
N ASN A 320 13.38 -10.98 -11.71
CA ASN A 320 14.79 -10.76 -11.36
C ASN A 320 15.05 -9.48 -10.57
N ALA A 321 14.09 -9.07 -9.75
CA ALA A 321 14.17 -7.87 -8.93
C ALA A 321 13.99 -8.21 -7.45
N GLY A 322 14.81 -7.63 -6.61
CA GLY A 322 14.70 -7.66 -5.16
C GLY A 322 13.71 -6.63 -4.63
N HIS A 323 13.90 -6.23 -3.38
CA HIS A 323 13.03 -5.27 -2.68
C HIS A 323 12.98 -3.87 -3.31
N ASP A 324 13.95 -3.51 -4.11
CA ASP A 324 14.02 -2.24 -4.83
C ASP A 324 13.26 -2.22 -6.18
N LEU A 325 12.69 -3.38 -6.59
CA LEU A 325 12.03 -3.60 -7.88
C LEU A 325 12.92 -3.21 -9.08
N ALA A 326 14.22 -3.51 -9.00
CA ALA A 326 15.22 -3.17 -10.02
C ALA A 326 15.19 -1.66 -10.40
N GLY A 327 15.15 -0.80 -9.38
CA GLY A 327 15.04 0.65 -9.53
C GLY A 327 13.62 1.14 -9.89
N GLY A 328 12.63 0.25 -9.97
CA GLY A 328 11.21 0.58 -10.05
C GLY A 328 10.65 0.88 -11.44
N LYS A 329 11.44 0.87 -12.51
CA LYS A 329 10.97 1.27 -13.86
C LYS A 329 9.68 0.54 -14.27
N GLN A 330 9.68 -0.80 -14.27
CA GLN A 330 8.51 -1.61 -14.67
C GLN A 330 7.32 -1.38 -13.72
N ALA A 331 7.61 -1.26 -12.42
CA ALA A 331 6.57 -1.01 -11.40
C ALA A 331 5.89 0.35 -11.61
N PHE A 332 6.63 1.42 -11.90
CA PHE A 332 6.05 2.74 -12.17
C PHE A 332 5.31 2.80 -13.50
N GLU A 333 5.73 2.06 -14.53
CA GLU A 333 4.97 1.90 -15.78
C GLU A 333 3.62 1.23 -15.50
N ALA A 334 3.61 0.14 -14.74
CA ALA A 334 2.38 -0.55 -14.36
C ALA A 334 1.52 0.29 -13.41
N LEU A 335 2.11 1.03 -12.46
CA LEU A 335 1.41 1.96 -11.58
C LEU A 335 0.73 3.07 -12.39
N SER A 336 1.40 3.62 -13.40
CA SER A 336 0.84 4.63 -14.30
C SER A 336 -0.37 4.09 -15.07
N GLY A 337 -0.29 2.86 -15.58
CA GLY A 337 -1.41 2.21 -16.27
C GLY A 337 -2.59 1.92 -15.33
N PHE A 338 -2.31 1.46 -14.14
CA PHE A 338 -3.33 1.25 -13.10
C PHE A 338 -3.99 2.58 -12.70
N PHE A 339 -3.21 3.65 -12.52
CA PHE A 339 -3.72 4.99 -12.25
C PHE A 339 -4.60 5.50 -13.39
N ALA A 340 -4.18 5.33 -14.66
CA ALA A 340 -4.96 5.70 -15.82
C ALA A 340 -6.34 5.03 -15.84
N ASN A 341 -6.39 3.72 -15.57
CA ASN A 341 -7.66 2.99 -15.51
C ASN A 341 -8.54 3.49 -14.37
N THR A 342 -7.95 3.75 -13.20
CA THR A 342 -8.66 4.24 -12.00
C THR A 342 -9.35 5.59 -12.28
N ILE A 343 -8.60 6.59 -12.75
CA ILE A 343 -9.13 7.96 -12.94
C ILE A 343 -10.08 8.09 -14.13
N GLN A 344 -10.00 7.15 -15.07
CA GLN A 344 -10.90 7.10 -16.24
C GLN A 344 -12.13 6.24 -15.99
N GLY A 345 -12.26 5.59 -14.84
CA GLY A 345 -13.35 4.67 -14.53
C GLY A 345 -13.39 3.45 -15.47
N ARG A 346 -12.24 3.02 -16.00
CA ARG A 346 -12.15 1.85 -16.87
C ARG A 346 -12.21 0.57 -16.06
N GLU A 347 -12.73 -0.48 -16.67
CA GLU A 347 -12.65 -1.81 -16.08
C GLU A 347 -11.19 -2.28 -16.01
N TYR A 348 -10.85 -2.89 -14.88
CA TYR A 348 -9.55 -3.54 -14.73
C TYR A 348 -9.55 -4.89 -15.44
N PRO A 349 -8.45 -5.28 -16.10
CA PRO A 349 -8.40 -6.55 -16.81
C PRO A 349 -8.57 -7.71 -15.83
N VAL A 350 -9.37 -8.67 -16.26
CA VAL A 350 -9.55 -9.93 -15.51
C VAL A 350 -8.30 -10.78 -15.69
N CYS A 351 -7.75 -11.26 -14.56
CA CYS A 351 -6.74 -12.30 -14.49
C CYS A 351 -7.10 -13.21 -13.32
N THR A 352 -7.82 -14.28 -13.60
CA THR A 352 -8.13 -15.32 -12.62
C THR A 352 -7.58 -16.65 -13.07
N TRP A 353 -7.27 -17.52 -12.15
CA TRP A 353 -6.58 -18.77 -12.43
C TRP A 353 -7.13 -19.94 -11.63
N ASN A 354 -6.95 -21.13 -12.21
CA ASN A 354 -7.07 -22.39 -11.52
C ASN A 354 -5.81 -23.20 -11.77
N ALA A 355 -5.18 -23.67 -10.70
CA ALA A 355 -3.99 -24.51 -10.76
C ALA A 355 -4.30 -25.89 -10.19
N ALA A 356 -3.91 -26.93 -10.90
CA ALA A 356 -4.18 -28.32 -10.52
C ALA A 356 -2.93 -29.19 -10.63
N THR A 357 -2.72 -30.04 -9.63
CA THR A 357 -1.74 -31.12 -9.67
C THR A 357 -2.26 -32.25 -10.55
N THR A 358 -1.52 -32.63 -11.58
CA THR A 358 -1.86 -33.76 -12.47
C THR A 358 -0.67 -34.71 -12.62
N LYS A 359 -0.89 -35.88 -13.19
CA LYS A 359 0.21 -36.81 -13.50
C LYS A 359 1.22 -36.26 -14.52
N ALA A 360 0.77 -35.37 -15.41
CA ALA A 360 1.59 -34.76 -16.44
C ALA A 360 2.37 -33.52 -15.96
N GLY A 361 2.09 -33.04 -14.75
CA GLY A 361 2.67 -31.82 -14.22
C GLY A 361 1.65 -30.88 -13.57
N ALA A 362 2.06 -29.67 -13.27
CA ALA A 362 1.21 -28.59 -12.80
C ALA A 362 0.44 -28.00 -13.98
N GLU A 363 -0.88 -28.17 -14.00
CA GLU A 363 -1.77 -27.53 -14.96
C GLU A 363 -2.22 -26.17 -14.44
N LEU A 364 -2.03 -25.11 -15.26
CA LEU A 364 -2.51 -23.75 -14.97
C LEU A 364 -3.48 -23.32 -16.08
N LYS A 365 -4.72 -23.00 -15.71
CA LYS A 365 -5.73 -22.37 -16.56
C LYS A 365 -5.92 -20.93 -16.11
N VAL A 366 -5.72 -19.98 -17.01
CA VAL A 366 -5.83 -18.55 -16.72
C VAL A 366 -6.92 -17.93 -17.57
N GLN A 367 -7.94 -17.40 -16.94
CA GLN A 367 -8.98 -16.59 -17.59
C GLN A 367 -8.47 -15.15 -17.71
N VAL A 368 -8.45 -14.62 -18.94
CA VAL A 368 -7.88 -13.31 -19.26
C VAL A 368 -8.90 -12.39 -19.93
N ALA A 369 -8.80 -11.08 -19.66
CA ALA A 369 -9.46 -10.09 -20.48
C ALA A 369 -8.78 -10.04 -21.85
N THR A 370 -9.54 -10.07 -22.93
CA THR A 370 -8.98 -10.06 -24.31
C THR A 370 -8.79 -8.65 -24.86
N GLN A 371 -9.60 -7.70 -24.38
CA GLN A 371 -9.48 -6.31 -24.77
C GLN A 371 -8.12 -5.75 -24.34
N ASP A 372 -7.42 -5.11 -25.28
CA ASP A 372 -6.11 -4.51 -25.09
C ASP A 372 -4.98 -5.47 -24.70
N LEU A 373 -5.21 -6.81 -24.68
CA LEU A 373 -4.19 -7.82 -24.45
C LEU A 373 -3.25 -7.90 -25.68
N VAL A 374 -1.94 -7.73 -25.45
CA VAL A 374 -0.94 -7.70 -26.51
C VAL A 374 0.15 -8.75 -26.39
N GLY A 375 0.23 -9.44 -25.26
CA GLY A 375 1.22 -10.50 -25.03
C GLY A 375 1.00 -11.25 -23.75
N ALA A 376 1.59 -12.45 -23.70
CA ALA A 376 1.72 -13.25 -22.49
C ALA A 376 3.12 -13.84 -22.41
N THR A 377 3.70 -13.87 -21.21
CA THR A 377 5.06 -14.36 -20.94
C THR A 377 5.02 -15.27 -19.73
N LEU A 378 5.53 -16.48 -19.88
CA LEU A 378 5.79 -17.39 -18.75
C LEU A 378 7.17 -17.06 -18.19
N TRP A 379 7.22 -16.85 -16.88
CA TRP A 379 8.45 -16.72 -16.11
C TRP A 379 8.62 -17.96 -15.23
N GLU A 380 9.84 -18.48 -15.18
CA GLU A 380 10.14 -19.67 -14.41
C GLU A 380 11.56 -19.72 -13.90
N THR A 381 11.76 -20.43 -12.79
CA THR A 381 13.06 -20.72 -12.20
C THR A 381 13.03 -22.03 -11.43
N THR A 382 14.19 -22.58 -11.09
CA THR A 382 14.33 -23.80 -10.29
C THR A 382 15.30 -23.58 -9.15
N SER A 383 15.08 -24.28 -8.01
CA SER A 383 15.98 -24.30 -6.86
C SER A 383 16.06 -25.68 -6.24
N MET A 384 17.12 -25.95 -5.50
CA MET A 384 17.27 -27.21 -4.74
C MET A 384 16.56 -27.14 -3.38
N ASP A 385 16.22 -25.93 -2.90
CA ASP A 385 15.67 -25.69 -1.56
C ASP A 385 14.48 -24.78 -1.67
N LYS A 386 13.61 -24.40 -1.80
CA LYS A 386 12.52 -23.41 -1.92
C LYS A 386 12.95 -21.94 -1.80
N ASP A 387 14.25 -21.67 -1.63
CA ASP A 387 14.77 -20.32 -1.60
C ASP A 387 15.06 -19.86 -3.03
N PHE A 388 14.25 -18.95 -3.54
CA PHE A 388 14.37 -18.42 -4.88
C PHE A 388 14.99 -17.02 -4.92
N ARG A 389 15.41 -16.47 -3.78
CA ARG A 389 15.90 -15.08 -3.67
C ARG A 389 17.11 -14.79 -4.57
N ASN A 390 17.95 -15.80 -4.84
CA ASN A 390 19.17 -15.67 -5.65
C ASN A 390 19.06 -16.34 -7.03
N ASN A 391 17.89 -16.83 -7.42
CA ASN A 391 17.71 -17.56 -8.65
C ASN A 391 17.39 -16.66 -9.84
N LEU A 392 17.94 -16.98 -11.00
CA LEU A 392 17.61 -16.29 -12.24
C LEU A 392 16.26 -16.80 -12.80
N TRP A 393 15.34 -15.89 -13.03
CA TRP A 393 14.09 -16.18 -13.71
C TRP A 393 14.25 -16.05 -15.21
N LEU A 394 13.86 -17.10 -15.93
CA LEU A 394 13.90 -17.17 -17.37
C LEU A 394 12.49 -16.95 -17.95
N SER A 395 12.44 -16.32 -19.10
CA SER A 395 11.16 -16.02 -19.76
C SER A 395 10.98 -16.81 -21.05
N SER A 396 9.74 -17.17 -21.30
CA SER A 396 9.31 -17.71 -22.60
C SER A 396 7.98 -17.10 -23.03
N ARG A 397 7.85 -16.81 -24.33
CA ARG A 397 6.61 -16.24 -24.86
C ARG A 397 5.51 -17.30 -24.93
N VAL A 398 4.33 -16.94 -24.43
CA VAL A 398 3.13 -17.77 -24.53
C VAL A 398 2.29 -17.31 -25.72
N LYS A 399 1.86 -18.24 -26.56
CA LYS A 399 0.95 -17.96 -27.66
C LYS A 399 -0.44 -17.62 -27.14
N LEU A 400 -1.05 -16.58 -27.70
CA LEU A 400 -2.41 -16.15 -27.37
C LEU A 400 -3.44 -16.95 -28.19
N GLU A 401 -3.51 -18.25 -27.91
CA GLU A 401 -4.44 -19.19 -28.54
C GLU A 401 -5.56 -19.54 -27.55
N ASN A 402 -6.76 -19.87 -28.08
CA ASN A 402 -7.92 -20.28 -27.28
C ASN A 402 -8.42 -19.23 -26.25
N LEU A 403 -8.24 -17.95 -26.57
CA LEU A 403 -8.78 -16.88 -25.73
C LEU A 403 -10.31 -17.00 -25.57
N PRO A 404 -10.86 -16.67 -24.40
CA PRO A 404 -10.25 -15.92 -23.28
C PRO A 404 -9.54 -16.79 -22.23
N GLN A 405 -9.28 -18.06 -22.48
CA GLN A 405 -8.59 -18.96 -21.53
C GLN A 405 -7.24 -19.42 -22.08
N LEU A 406 -6.18 -19.12 -21.34
CA LEU A 406 -4.85 -19.69 -21.58
C LEU A 406 -4.68 -20.94 -20.74
N LYS A 407 -4.08 -21.99 -21.31
CA LYS A 407 -3.76 -23.23 -20.63
C LYS A 407 -2.27 -23.55 -20.74
N LEU A 408 -1.62 -23.81 -19.62
CA LEU A 408 -0.23 -24.18 -19.51
C LEU A 408 -0.11 -25.47 -18.70
N THR A 409 0.83 -26.35 -19.08
CA THR A 409 1.21 -27.50 -18.29
C THR A 409 2.71 -27.43 -18.07
N LYS A 410 3.13 -27.43 -16.81
CA LYS A 410 4.55 -27.44 -16.42
C LYS A 410 4.90 -28.80 -15.83
N GLU A 411 5.83 -29.52 -16.47
CA GLU A 411 6.38 -30.74 -15.92
C GLU A 411 7.02 -30.46 -14.57
N TYR A 412 6.92 -31.42 -13.66
CA TYR A 412 7.59 -31.30 -12.37
C TYR A 412 9.10 -31.37 -12.52
N PRO A 413 9.87 -30.67 -11.68
CA PRO A 413 11.33 -30.80 -11.70
C PRO A 413 11.72 -32.22 -11.27
N LYS A 414 12.80 -32.78 -11.87
CA LYS A 414 13.32 -34.08 -11.49
C LYS A 414 13.86 -34.13 -10.07
N LYS A 415 14.24 -32.98 -9.50
CA LYS A 415 14.74 -32.80 -8.13
C LYS A 415 14.52 -31.33 -7.72
N GLY A 416 14.45 -31.12 -6.42
CA GLY A 416 14.27 -29.76 -5.88
C GLY A 416 12.87 -29.18 -6.18
N TYR A 417 12.80 -27.89 -6.50
CA TYR A 417 11.60 -27.12 -6.65
C TYR A 417 11.64 -26.28 -7.91
N GLN A 418 10.48 -25.98 -8.45
CA GLN A 418 10.28 -25.05 -9.55
C GLN A 418 9.29 -23.99 -9.14
N ALA A 419 9.55 -22.74 -9.49
CA ALA A 419 8.61 -21.63 -9.36
C ALA A 419 8.30 -21.07 -10.74
N PHE A 420 7.02 -20.71 -10.99
CA PHE A 420 6.59 -20.12 -12.26
C PHE A 420 5.34 -19.23 -12.08
N TYR A 421 5.17 -18.28 -12.99
CA TYR A 421 3.98 -17.45 -13.11
C TYR A 421 3.79 -16.94 -14.53
N LEU A 422 2.60 -16.44 -14.84
CA LEU A 422 2.26 -15.88 -16.15
C LEU A 422 2.07 -14.38 -16.04
N ASP A 423 2.78 -13.62 -16.87
CA ASP A 423 2.55 -12.21 -17.13
C ASP A 423 1.63 -12.01 -18.33
N LEU A 424 0.70 -11.07 -18.20
CA LEU A 424 -0.22 -10.62 -19.24
C LEU A 424 0.05 -9.14 -19.51
N GLN A 425 0.42 -8.79 -20.73
CA GLN A 425 0.72 -7.42 -21.12
C GLN A 425 -0.48 -6.79 -21.82
N TYR A 426 -0.92 -5.64 -21.32
CA TYR A 426 -2.02 -4.85 -21.85
C TYR A 426 -1.57 -3.48 -22.33
N LYS A 427 -2.30 -2.91 -23.32
CA LYS A 427 -2.19 -1.47 -23.61
C LYS A 427 -2.91 -0.66 -22.55
N ASP A 428 -2.31 0.43 -22.10
CA ASP A 428 -2.98 1.38 -21.22
C ASP A 428 -3.75 2.46 -22.00
N ALA A 429 -4.64 3.16 -21.31
CA ALA A 429 -5.48 4.21 -21.87
C ALA A 429 -4.70 5.42 -22.41
N SER A 430 -3.45 5.58 -22.05
CA SER A 430 -2.56 6.68 -22.47
C SER A 430 -1.58 6.27 -23.58
N GLY A 431 -1.76 5.06 -24.15
CA GLY A 431 -0.95 4.53 -25.24
C GLY A 431 0.32 3.80 -24.84
N GLY A 432 0.55 3.62 -23.52
CA GLY A 432 1.63 2.80 -22.99
C GLY A 432 1.23 1.33 -22.84
N LYS A 433 2.07 0.59 -22.14
CA LYS A 433 1.80 -0.80 -21.79
C LYS A 433 2.00 -1.00 -20.28
N TYR A 434 1.25 -1.92 -19.72
CA TYR A 434 1.43 -2.38 -18.36
C TYR A 434 1.21 -3.88 -18.28
N THR A 435 1.70 -4.49 -17.22
CA THR A 435 1.64 -5.93 -17.02
C THR A 435 0.87 -6.24 -15.73
N ILE A 436 0.03 -7.26 -15.79
CA ILE A 436 -0.53 -7.93 -14.61
C ILE A 436 -0.14 -9.39 -14.64
N SER A 437 -0.02 -10.01 -13.48
CA SER A 437 0.51 -11.35 -13.33
C SER A 437 -0.48 -12.28 -12.64
N THR A 438 -0.38 -13.59 -12.88
CA THR A 438 -0.89 -14.58 -11.92
C THR A 438 -0.03 -14.53 -10.65
N ARG A 439 -0.44 -15.17 -9.56
CA ARG A 439 0.51 -15.41 -8.47
C ARG A 439 1.63 -16.36 -8.92
N VAL A 440 2.73 -16.37 -8.19
CA VAL A 440 3.75 -17.41 -8.34
C VAL A 440 3.20 -18.76 -7.81
N PHE A 441 3.45 -19.83 -8.56
CA PHE A 441 3.21 -21.22 -8.19
C PHE A 441 4.53 -21.89 -7.95
N VAL A 442 4.65 -22.59 -6.84
CA VAL A 442 5.82 -23.41 -6.49
C VAL A 442 5.41 -24.88 -6.56
N THR A 443 6.24 -25.72 -7.20
CA THR A 443 6.07 -27.17 -7.22
C THR A 443 7.27 -27.87 -6.62
N ASP A 444 7.06 -29.02 -6.05
CA ASP A 444 8.09 -30.05 -5.85
C ASP A 444 8.09 -31.03 -7.03
N THR A 445 8.65 -32.23 -6.83
CA THR A 445 8.74 -33.27 -7.84
C THR A 445 7.41 -33.97 -8.18
N GLU A 446 6.32 -33.65 -7.47
CA GLU A 446 5.04 -34.39 -7.55
C GLU A 446 3.81 -33.49 -7.59
N LYS A 447 3.87 -32.29 -7.02
CA LYS A 447 2.68 -31.44 -6.81
C LYS A 447 2.96 -29.97 -6.73
N ILE A 448 1.88 -29.18 -6.81
CA ILE A 448 1.84 -27.75 -6.45
C ILE A 448 1.78 -27.64 -4.91
N LEU A 449 2.57 -26.71 -4.33
CA LEU A 449 2.73 -26.50 -2.89
C LEU A 449 1.82 -25.38 -2.33
#